data_824e5037894491eb0a6a92c75af77173
#
_entry.id   824e5037894491eb0a6a92c75af77173
#
_cell.length_a   1.000
_cell.length_b   1.000
_cell.length_c   1.000
_cell.angle_alpha   90.00
_cell.angle_beta   90.00
_cell.angle_gamma   90.00
#
_symmetry.space_group_name_H-M   'P 1'
#
loop_
_entity.id
_entity.type
_entity.pdbx_description
1 polymer ?
#
loop_
_entity_poly.entity_id
_entity_poly.type
_entity_poly.pdbx_seq_one_letter_code
_entity_poly.pdbx_strand_id
1 'polypeptide(L)'
;KTLDEVDVNTMAGGARWSIQTILEYYPQCRVFVCTPIQTGNPEHNALNLQKIAILRELCRALSVQLIDCYSNCGITEKFEQPSGSGRYLRDGLHPDKPGQELMGRYIAKEIRNHFF
;
A
#
# COMPACT_ATOMS: atom_id res chain seq x y z
N LYS A 1 -21.94 -4.64 4.20
CA LYS A 1 -21.89 -4.51 5.66
C LYS A 1 -21.94 -3.06 6.09
N THR A 2 -22.59 -2.78 7.19
CA THR A 2 -22.50 -1.48 7.85
C THR A 2 -21.18 -1.36 8.59
N LEU A 3 -20.81 -0.14 9.02
CA LEU A 3 -19.58 0.08 9.79
C LEU A 3 -19.55 -0.73 11.08
N ASP A 4 -20.72 -0.91 11.73
CA ASP A 4 -20.81 -1.64 12.98
C ASP A 4 -20.57 -3.15 12.81
N GLU A 5 -20.75 -3.66 11.60
CA GLU A 5 -20.59 -5.08 11.29
C GLU A 5 -19.17 -5.42 10.82
N VAL A 6 -18.32 -4.44 10.66
CA VAL A 6 -16.94 -4.65 10.18
C VAL A 6 -16.04 -5.06 11.33
N ASP A 7 -15.34 -6.18 11.18
CA ASP A 7 -14.36 -6.62 12.17
C ASP A 7 -13.06 -5.84 11.99
N VAL A 8 -12.90 -4.77 12.78
CA VAL A 8 -11.73 -3.88 12.70
C VAL A 8 -10.44 -4.53 13.21
N ASN A 9 -10.52 -5.72 13.82
CA ASN A 9 -9.35 -6.42 14.30
C ASN A 9 -8.63 -7.21 13.19
N THR A 10 -9.28 -7.39 12.05
CA THR A 10 -8.64 -7.96 10.87
C THR A 10 -8.04 -6.84 10.00
N MET A 11 -7.05 -7.19 9.20
CA MET A 11 -6.46 -6.21 8.26
C MET A 11 -7.52 -5.72 7.26
N ALA A 12 -8.28 -6.64 6.68
CA ALA A 12 -9.33 -6.30 5.72
C ALA A 12 -10.43 -5.46 6.37
N GLY A 13 -10.88 -5.85 7.55
CA GLY A 13 -11.92 -5.13 8.29
C GLY A 13 -11.47 -3.75 8.72
N GLY A 14 -10.24 -3.63 9.22
CA GLY A 14 -9.67 -2.34 9.62
C GLY A 14 -9.53 -1.38 8.45
N ALA A 15 -9.03 -1.86 7.32
CA ALA A 15 -8.92 -1.06 6.10
C ALA A 15 -10.30 -0.62 5.61
N ARG A 16 -11.27 -1.52 5.58
CA ARG A 16 -12.64 -1.21 5.17
C ARG A 16 -13.28 -0.16 6.07
N TRP A 17 -13.14 -0.34 7.39
CA TRP A 17 -13.67 0.61 8.35
C TRP A 17 -13.06 1.99 8.16
N SER A 18 -11.73 2.06 7.98
CA SER A 18 -11.02 3.32 7.78
C SER A 18 -11.51 4.06 6.54
N ILE A 19 -11.60 3.37 5.41
CA ILE A 19 -12.06 3.96 4.15
C ILE A 19 -13.51 4.42 4.26
N GLN A 20 -14.39 3.59 4.77
CA GLN A 20 -15.80 3.92 4.90
C GLN A 20 -16.03 5.07 5.87
N THR A 21 -15.27 5.12 6.95
CA THR A 21 -15.34 6.23 7.92
C THR A 21 -14.92 7.55 7.27
N ILE A 22 -13.82 7.55 6.52
CA ILE A 22 -13.37 8.75 5.80
C ILE A 22 -14.44 9.24 4.84
N LEU A 23 -15.02 8.35 4.04
CA LEU A 23 -16.02 8.71 3.05
C LEU A 23 -17.36 9.13 3.67
N GLU A 24 -17.67 8.63 4.87
CA GLU A 24 -18.85 9.05 5.60
C GLU A 24 -18.73 10.49 6.08
N TYR A 25 -17.58 10.85 6.67
CA TYR A 25 -17.35 12.20 7.18
C TYR A 25 -16.96 13.20 6.09
N TYR A 26 -16.31 12.72 5.02
CA TYR A 26 -15.82 13.55 3.94
C TYR A 26 -16.18 12.95 2.59
N PRO A 27 -17.49 12.98 2.21
CA PRO A 27 -17.94 12.29 0.98
C PRO A 27 -17.35 12.84 -0.31
N GLN A 28 -16.78 14.06 -0.29
CA GLN A 28 -16.12 14.65 -1.45
C GLN A 28 -14.64 14.27 -1.53
N CYS A 29 -14.12 13.57 -0.54
CA CYS A 29 -12.71 13.19 -0.48
C CYS A 29 -12.40 12.09 -1.50
N ARG A 30 -11.23 12.17 -2.13
CA ARG A 30 -10.69 11.08 -2.97
C ARG A 30 -9.75 10.26 -2.12
N VAL A 31 -10.02 8.96 -2.03
CA VAL A 31 -9.23 8.04 -1.22
C VAL A 31 -8.37 7.18 -2.12
N PHE A 32 -7.09 7.08 -1.80
CA PHE A 32 -6.14 6.20 -2.46
C PHE A 32 -5.57 5.25 -1.41
N VAL A 33 -5.41 3.99 -1.79
CA VAL A 33 -4.80 2.98 -0.92
C VAL A 33 -3.49 2.55 -1.56
N CYS A 34 -2.39 2.70 -0.83
CA CYS A 34 -1.08 2.25 -1.29
C CYS A 34 -0.81 0.84 -0.76
N THR A 35 -0.31 -0.04 -1.63
CA THR A 35 0.16 -1.35 -1.17
C THR A 35 1.49 -1.21 -0.44
N PRO A 36 1.87 -2.21 0.38
CA PRO A 36 3.26 -2.30 0.85
C PRO A 36 4.23 -2.40 -0.32
N ILE A 37 5.48 -2.03 -0.07
CA ILE A 37 6.57 -2.20 -1.04
C ILE A 37 7.20 -3.58 -0.90
N GLN A 38 8.00 -3.98 -1.89
CA GLN A 38 8.86 -5.15 -1.74
C GLN A 38 9.96 -4.86 -0.71
N THR A 39 10.31 -5.89 0.05
CA THR A 39 11.40 -5.83 1.03
C THR A 39 12.52 -6.75 0.57
N GLY A 40 13.63 -6.76 1.30
CA GLY A 40 14.71 -7.73 1.07
C GLY A 40 14.39 -9.11 1.61
N ASN A 41 13.27 -9.30 2.30
CA ASN A 41 12.92 -10.56 2.95
C ASN A 41 11.81 -11.29 2.16
N PRO A 42 12.11 -12.47 1.57
CA PRO A 42 11.12 -13.22 0.77
C PRO A 42 9.87 -13.62 1.54
N GLU A 43 10.01 -13.94 2.84
CA GLU A 43 8.87 -14.35 3.66
C GLU A 43 7.91 -13.19 3.89
N HIS A 44 8.44 -12.00 4.18
CA HIS A 44 7.64 -10.78 4.30
C HIS A 44 6.91 -10.48 2.99
N ASN A 45 7.60 -10.62 1.87
CA ASN A 45 7.01 -10.35 0.56
C ASN A 45 5.88 -11.32 0.25
N ALA A 46 6.03 -12.59 0.60
CA ALA A 46 4.96 -13.58 0.42
C ALA A 46 3.72 -13.22 1.22
N LEU A 47 3.89 -12.81 2.48
CA LEU A 47 2.78 -12.34 3.32
C LEU A 47 2.15 -11.06 2.77
N ASN A 48 2.97 -10.13 2.30
CA ASN A 48 2.47 -8.89 1.71
C ASN A 48 1.65 -9.13 0.45
N LEU A 49 2.03 -10.10 -0.37
CA LEU A 49 1.23 -10.45 -1.56
C LEU A 49 -0.18 -10.92 -1.18
N GLN A 50 -0.32 -11.65 -0.09
CA GLN A 50 -1.64 -12.05 0.41
C GLN A 50 -2.46 -10.83 0.87
N LYS A 51 -1.82 -9.91 1.58
CA LYS A 51 -2.46 -8.66 2.02
C LYS A 51 -2.87 -7.79 0.83
N ILE A 52 -2.01 -7.72 -0.18
CA ILE A 52 -2.27 -6.94 -1.39
C ILE A 52 -3.48 -7.48 -2.14
N ALA A 53 -3.63 -8.80 -2.23
CA ALA A 53 -4.80 -9.41 -2.86
C ALA A 53 -6.08 -8.99 -2.15
N ILE A 54 -6.07 -8.96 -0.82
CA ILE A 54 -7.21 -8.51 -0.01
C ILE A 54 -7.50 -7.03 -0.25
N LEU A 55 -6.47 -6.19 -0.23
CA LEU A 55 -6.62 -4.75 -0.47
C LEU A 55 -7.17 -4.46 -1.86
N ARG A 56 -6.73 -5.23 -2.87
CA ARG A 56 -7.21 -5.06 -4.25
C ARG A 56 -8.71 -5.35 -4.35
N GLU A 57 -9.17 -6.43 -3.74
CA GLU A 57 -10.59 -6.76 -3.72
C GLU A 57 -11.40 -5.71 -2.94
N LEU A 58 -10.88 -5.24 -1.83
CA LEU A 58 -11.53 -4.22 -1.02
C LEU A 58 -11.67 -2.91 -1.79
N CYS A 59 -10.62 -2.47 -2.47
CA CYS A 59 -10.64 -1.25 -3.27
C CYS A 59 -11.64 -1.36 -4.42
N ARG A 60 -11.71 -2.54 -5.04
CA ARG A 60 -12.71 -2.80 -6.08
C ARG A 60 -14.13 -2.69 -5.51
N ALA A 61 -14.38 -3.31 -4.36
CA ALA A 61 -15.70 -3.30 -3.72
C ALA A 61 -16.15 -1.90 -3.31
N LEU A 62 -15.21 -1.07 -2.86
CA LEU A 62 -15.51 0.28 -2.37
C LEU A 62 -15.32 1.37 -3.43
N SER A 63 -14.90 0.99 -4.63
CA SER A 63 -14.64 1.92 -5.74
C SER A 63 -13.61 3.00 -5.39
N VAL A 64 -12.54 2.61 -4.68
CA VAL A 64 -11.41 3.48 -4.39
C VAL A 64 -10.19 3.01 -5.17
N GLN A 65 -9.26 3.94 -5.43
CA GLN A 65 -8.08 3.67 -6.26
C GLN A 65 -6.99 2.97 -5.45
N LEU A 66 -6.48 1.87 -5.98
CA LEU A 66 -5.31 1.19 -5.44
C LEU A 66 -4.06 1.69 -6.14
N ILE A 67 -3.05 2.08 -5.37
CA ILE A 67 -1.71 2.42 -5.87
C ILE A 67 -0.80 1.25 -5.55
N ASP A 68 -0.40 0.49 -6.58
CA ASP A 68 0.36 -0.74 -6.42
C ASP A 68 1.86 -0.45 -6.34
N CYS A 69 2.31 0.00 -5.17
CA CYS A 69 3.72 0.27 -4.92
C CYS A 69 4.56 -1.00 -5.01
N TYR A 70 4.02 -2.12 -4.57
CA TYR A 70 4.73 -3.41 -4.61
C TYR A 70 5.23 -3.74 -6.01
N SER A 71 4.36 -3.61 -7.01
CA SER A 71 4.68 -4.01 -8.38
C SER A 71 5.37 -2.91 -9.17
N ASN A 72 5.17 -1.63 -8.84
CA ASN A 72 5.46 -0.57 -9.78
C ASN A 72 6.36 0.55 -9.29
N CYS A 73 6.70 0.63 -7.99
CA CYS A 73 7.47 1.77 -7.51
C CYS A 73 8.97 1.67 -7.81
N GLY A 74 9.47 0.48 -8.14
CA GLY A 74 10.87 0.30 -8.52
C GLY A 74 11.77 -0.29 -7.45
N ILE A 75 11.24 -0.60 -6.27
CA ILE A 75 11.99 -1.30 -5.22
C ILE A 75 11.74 -2.79 -5.39
N THR A 76 12.83 -3.56 -5.53
CA THR A 76 12.76 -4.98 -5.90
C THR A 76 13.56 -5.82 -4.90
N GLU A 77 12.98 -6.88 -4.41
CA GLU A 77 13.63 -7.82 -3.49
C GLU A 77 15.03 -8.23 -3.96
N LYS A 78 15.18 -8.46 -5.26
CA LYS A 78 16.45 -8.89 -5.86
C LYS A 78 17.64 -7.99 -5.53
N PHE A 79 17.41 -6.68 -5.41
CA PHE A 79 18.45 -5.70 -5.17
C PHE A 79 18.51 -5.20 -3.73
N GLU A 80 17.76 -5.83 -2.84
CA GLU A 80 17.75 -5.48 -1.42
C GLU A 80 18.31 -6.63 -0.60
N GLN A 81 18.74 -6.33 0.63
CA GLN A 81 19.27 -7.33 1.55
C GLN A 81 18.27 -7.59 2.67
N PRO A 82 18.11 -8.86 3.12
CA PRO A 82 17.14 -9.18 4.16
C PRO A 82 17.32 -8.41 5.46
N SER A 83 18.56 -8.05 5.80
CA SER A 83 18.86 -7.39 7.09
C SER A 83 20.00 -6.38 6.99
N GLY A 84 20.29 -5.87 5.80
CA GLY A 84 21.37 -4.91 5.61
C GLY A 84 20.99 -3.85 4.59
N SER A 85 21.95 -2.98 4.28
CA SER A 85 21.75 -1.96 3.27
C SER A 85 21.77 -2.57 1.87
N GLY A 86 20.66 -2.39 1.16
CA GLY A 86 20.57 -2.73 -0.25
C GLY A 86 20.61 -1.46 -1.10
N ARG A 87 19.85 -1.46 -2.17
CA ARG A 87 19.81 -0.33 -3.11
C ARG A 87 18.96 0.84 -2.58
N TYR A 88 17.83 0.56 -1.98
CA TYR A 88 16.87 1.56 -1.52
C TYR A 88 16.40 1.36 -0.07
N LEU A 89 16.72 0.22 0.54
CA LEU A 89 16.31 -0.12 1.90
C LEU A 89 17.54 -0.26 2.78
N ARG A 90 17.59 0.53 3.86
CA ARG A 90 18.76 0.56 4.76
C ARG A 90 18.92 -0.70 5.61
N ASP A 91 17.81 -1.37 5.92
CA ASP A 91 17.78 -2.55 6.79
C ASP A 91 16.97 -3.70 6.16
N GLY A 92 16.80 -3.66 4.85
CA GLY A 92 15.97 -4.62 4.13
C GLY A 92 14.48 -4.36 4.23
N LEU A 93 14.05 -3.34 4.98
CA LEU A 93 12.64 -3.04 5.21
C LEU A 93 12.31 -1.56 5.03
N HIS A 94 13.09 -0.67 5.65
CA HIS A 94 12.80 0.77 5.67
C HIS A 94 13.52 1.50 4.55
N PRO A 95 12.81 2.28 3.72
CA PRO A 95 13.44 3.05 2.66
C PRO A 95 14.43 4.07 3.20
N ASP A 96 15.60 4.16 2.55
CA ASP A 96 16.51 5.27 2.74
C ASP A 96 16.00 6.49 1.94
N LYS A 97 16.78 7.58 1.93
CA LYS A 97 16.34 8.79 1.24
C LYS A 97 16.08 8.58 -0.27
N PRO A 98 16.96 7.91 -1.04
CA PRO A 98 16.66 7.59 -2.43
C PRO A 98 15.41 6.71 -2.60
N GLY A 99 15.19 5.76 -1.70
CA GLY A 99 14.00 4.91 -1.72
C GLY A 99 12.72 5.68 -1.46
N GLN A 100 12.75 6.60 -0.49
CA GLN A 100 11.61 7.48 -0.20
C GLN A 100 11.29 8.39 -1.39
N GLU A 101 12.31 8.93 -2.05
CA GLU A 101 12.13 9.75 -3.24
C GLU A 101 11.52 8.96 -4.39
N LEU A 102 11.99 7.73 -4.59
CA LEU A 102 11.47 6.84 -5.63
C LEU A 102 10.00 6.53 -5.42
N MET A 103 9.63 6.14 -4.21
CA MET A 103 8.24 5.87 -3.84
C MET A 103 7.36 7.12 -3.98
N GLY A 104 7.86 8.24 -3.47
CA GLY A 104 7.12 9.51 -3.49
C GLY A 104 6.80 9.96 -4.91
N ARG A 105 7.76 9.86 -5.82
CA ARG A 105 7.53 10.19 -7.24
C ARG A 105 6.50 9.29 -7.88
N TYR A 106 6.57 7.99 -7.61
CA TYR A 106 5.61 7.04 -8.15
C TYR A 106 4.19 7.34 -7.63
N ILE A 107 4.05 7.51 -6.32
CA ILE A 107 2.74 7.79 -5.70
C ILE A 107 2.18 9.12 -6.23
N ALA A 108 2.99 10.16 -6.29
CA ALA A 108 2.55 11.46 -6.80
C ALA A 108 2.09 11.37 -8.26
N LYS A 109 2.80 10.62 -9.09
CA LYS A 109 2.44 10.40 -10.49
C LYS A 109 1.11 9.68 -10.61
N GLU A 110 0.90 8.64 -9.81
CA GLU A 110 -0.35 7.87 -9.82
C GLU A 110 -1.54 8.72 -9.35
N ILE A 111 -1.35 9.51 -8.31
CA ILE A 111 -2.40 10.42 -7.84
C ILE A 111 -2.75 11.42 -8.95
N ARG A 112 -1.74 11.99 -9.58
CA ARG A 112 -1.94 12.94 -10.68
C ARG A 112 -2.70 12.31 -11.84
N ASN A 113 -2.31 11.09 -12.23
CA ASN A 113 -2.93 10.39 -13.37
C ASN A 113 -4.40 10.04 -13.11
N HIS A 114 -4.78 9.80 -11.86
CA HIS A 114 -6.14 9.41 -11.52
C HIS A 114 -7.01 10.56 -10.99
N PHE A 115 -6.41 11.68 -10.69
CA PHE A 115 -7.12 12.81 -10.12
C PHE A 115 -7.28 13.95 -11.13
N PHE A 116 -6.27 14.15 -11.94
CA PHE A 116 -6.27 15.25 -12.93
C PHE A 116 -6.32 14.68 -14.38
#